data_0e5f8bfab75c9749b7f88f76e44f4802
#
_entry.id   0e5f8bfab75c9749b7f88f76e44f4802
#
_cell.length_a   1.000
_cell.length_b   1.000
_cell.length_c   1.000
_cell.angle_alpha   90.00
_cell.angle_beta   90.00
_cell.angle_gamma   90.00
#
_symmetry.space_group_name_H-M   'P 1'
#
loop_
_entity.id
_entity.type
_entity.pdbx_description
1 polymer ?
#
loop_
_entity_poly.entity_id
_entity_poly.type
_entity_poly.pdbx_seq_one_letter_code
_entity_poly.pdbx_strand_id
1 'polypeptide(L)'
;MRVFFPIIVMALIGVLVACTHEPTNPNGGTTPPTISSNCSPDSVYFVNEVMPIIASNCAMSGCHDAITRAEGVELTSYAKIMQYVRAGNASRSELYEVIVETDPDKRMPPPPRSPLTAAQIAKIQKWINQGAKNNSCVGSCDTTQFTYAAVIKPIMDNKCAGCHTAGNLGGNVDVSSYNGTKVVALNGKLLGSISHQSGFSPMPKNSAKLSDCEITQVRRWIAAGSLNN
;
A
#
# COMPACT_ATOMS: atom_id res chain seq x y z
N MET A 1 36.40 -56.26 51.32
CA MET A 1 35.68 -55.06 51.55
C MET A 1 35.69 -54.32 50.23
N ARG A 2 34.58 -54.39 49.43
CA ARG A 2 34.44 -53.72 48.14
C ARG A 2 33.53 -52.51 48.37
N VAL A 3 34.05 -51.29 48.11
CA VAL A 3 33.34 -50.03 48.20
C VAL A 3 32.77 -49.73 46.85
N PHE A 4 31.44 -49.70 46.73
CA PHE A 4 30.70 -49.23 45.55
C PHE A 4 30.54 -47.72 45.61
N PHE A 5 31.07 -47.00 44.63
CA PHE A 5 30.74 -45.59 44.38
C PHE A 5 29.54 -45.49 43.41
N PRO A 6 28.52 -44.78 43.71
CA PRO A 6 27.45 -44.49 42.74
C PRO A 6 27.84 -43.33 41.82
N ILE A 7 27.77 -43.58 40.51
CA ILE A 7 27.92 -42.57 39.47
C ILE A 7 26.60 -41.80 39.38
N ILE A 8 26.62 -40.50 39.73
CA ILE A 8 25.51 -39.59 39.51
C ILE A 8 25.62 -39.09 38.07
N VAL A 9 24.69 -39.52 37.22
CA VAL A 9 24.52 -38.98 35.86
C VAL A 9 23.69 -37.71 35.96
N MET A 10 24.31 -36.57 35.77
CA MET A 10 23.66 -35.27 35.69
C MET A 10 23.16 -35.06 34.26
N ALA A 11 21.86 -35.18 34.06
CA ALA A 11 21.22 -34.88 32.78
C ALA A 11 21.16 -33.36 32.58
N LEU A 12 21.95 -32.79 31.68
CA LEU A 12 21.84 -31.42 31.24
C LEU A 12 20.61 -31.30 30.29
N ILE A 13 19.54 -30.70 30.79
CA ILE A 13 18.42 -30.27 29.98
C ILE A 13 18.82 -28.97 29.25
N GLY A 14 19.20 -29.09 28.00
CA GLY A 14 19.46 -27.95 27.12
C GLY A 14 18.14 -27.28 26.78
N VAL A 15 17.91 -26.08 27.31
CA VAL A 15 16.81 -25.21 26.86
C VAL A 15 17.19 -24.60 25.51
N LEU A 16 16.61 -25.13 24.44
CA LEU A 16 16.68 -24.50 23.12
C LEU A 16 15.84 -23.21 23.14
N VAL A 17 16.48 -22.07 23.33
CA VAL A 17 15.88 -20.77 23.07
C VAL A 17 15.78 -20.62 21.54
N ALA A 18 14.61 -20.90 21.01
CA ALA A 18 14.30 -20.56 19.62
C ALA A 18 14.22 -19.04 19.50
N CYS A 19 15.20 -18.43 18.83
CA CYS A 19 15.08 -17.05 18.40
C CYS A 19 13.95 -16.96 17.36
N THR A 20 12.77 -16.53 17.77
CA THR A 20 11.72 -16.11 16.85
C THR A 20 12.15 -14.78 16.25
N HIS A 21 12.63 -14.84 15.01
CA HIS A 21 12.90 -13.63 14.24
C HIS A 21 11.55 -13.08 13.77
N GLU A 22 11.03 -12.05 14.46
CA GLU A 22 9.89 -11.31 13.95
C GLU A 22 10.31 -10.57 12.67
N PRO A 23 9.56 -10.72 11.56
CA PRO A 23 9.86 -9.98 10.35
C PRO A 23 9.69 -8.49 10.64
N THR A 24 10.78 -7.73 10.55
CA THR A 24 10.75 -6.27 10.64
C THR A 24 9.86 -5.73 9.53
N ASN A 25 8.82 -4.97 9.90
CA ASN A 25 7.91 -4.31 8.97
C ASN A 25 8.74 -3.36 8.07
N PRO A 26 8.80 -3.57 6.75
CA PRO A 26 9.62 -2.74 5.85
C PRO A 26 9.16 -1.29 5.77
N ASN A 27 8.05 -0.93 6.38
CA ASN A 27 7.48 0.43 6.37
C ASN A 27 7.96 1.33 7.52
N GLY A 28 9.02 0.93 8.26
CA GLY A 28 9.72 1.83 9.20
C GLY A 28 8.90 2.40 10.37
N GLY A 29 7.70 1.89 10.60
CA GLY A 29 6.88 2.26 11.76
C GLY A 29 7.31 1.45 12.99
N THR A 30 7.53 2.13 14.12
CA THR A 30 7.87 1.47 15.39
C THR A 30 6.71 0.68 16.00
N THR A 31 5.50 0.86 15.49
CA THR A 31 4.30 0.12 15.93
C THR A 31 3.76 -0.73 14.78
N PRO A 32 3.72 -2.06 14.91
CA PRO A 32 3.10 -2.92 13.92
C PRO A 32 1.63 -2.50 13.67
N PRO A 33 1.12 -2.65 12.44
CA PRO A 33 -0.28 -2.36 12.16
C PRO A 33 -1.19 -3.32 12.93
N THR A 34 -2.28 -2.79 13.50
CA THR A 34 -3.34 -3.61 14.06
C THR A 34 -4.06 -4.35 12.94
N ILE A 35 -3.97 -5.68 12.95
CA ILE A 35 -4.58 -6.54 11.93
C ILE A 35 -5.99 -6.90 12.38
N SER A 36 -6.98 -6.65 11.54
CA SER A 36 -8.37 -7.09 11.75
C SER A 36 -8.75 -8.17 10.73
N SER A 37 -9.38 -9.24 11.20
CA SER A 37 -9.99 -10.27 10.34
C SER A 37 -11.44 -9.91 9.95
N ASN A 38 -12.10 -9.05 10.73
CA ASN A 38 -13.44 -8.54 10.43
C ASN A 38 -13.32 -7.11 9.91
N CYS A 39 -13.29 -6.97 8.59
CA CYS A 39 -13.21 -5.67 7.93
C CYS A 39 -14.56 -4.96 8.01
N SER A 40 -14.63 -3.87 8.74
CA SER A 40 -15.81 -3.00 8.73
C SER A 40 -15.83 -2.16 7.45
N PRO A 41 -16.92 -2.13 6.69
CA PRO A 41 -17.03 -1.27 5.51
C PRO A 41 -17.02 0.22 5.85
N ASP A 42 -17.28 0.56 7.12
CA ASP A 42 -17.26 1.94 7.60
C ASP A 42 -15.87 2.40 8.03
N SER A 43 -14.90 1.49 8.16
CA SER A 43 -13.54 1.81 8.55
C SER A 43 -12.63 1.98 7.35
N VAL A 44 -11.71 2.94 7.43
CA VAL A 44 -10.61 3.06 6.47
C VAL A 44 -9.35 2.44 7.09
N TYR A 45 -8.71 1.56 6.33
CA TYR A 45 -7.52 0.84 6.77
C TYR A 45 -6.27 1.43 6.15
N PHE A 46 -5.37 1.92 7.00
CA PHE A 46 -4.16 2.62 6.58
C PHE A 46 -3.33 1.81 5.58
N VAL A 47 -2.99 0.57 5.94
CA VAL A 47 -2.11 -0.28 5.11
C VAL A 47 -2.73 -0.64 3.76
N ASN A 48 -4.04 -0.88 3.75
CA ASN A 48 -4.73 -1.35 2.55
C ASN A 48 -5.17 -0.21 1.62
N GLU A 49 -5.46 0.96 2.19
CA GLU A 49 -6.20 1.99 1.46
C GLU A 49 -5.49 3.35 1.41
N VAL A 50 -4.89 3.81 2.52
CA VAL A 50 -4.27 5.14 2.59
C VAL A 50 -2.81 5.09 2.13
N MET A 51 -2.03 4.16 2.68
CA MET A 51 -0.61 4.04 2.33
C MET A 51 -0.38 3.84 0.82
N PRO A 52 -1.18 3.03 0.09
CA PRO A 52 -1.05 2.94 -1.37
C PRO A 52 -1.28 4.25 -2.10
N ILE A 53 -2.24 5.06 -1.66
CA ILE A 53 -2.50 6.40 -2.25
C ILE A 53 -1.27 7.30 -2.04
N ILE A 54 -0.74 7.35 -0.82
CA ILE A 54 0.43 8.17 -0.48
C ILE A 54 1.67 7.68 -1.22
N ALA A 55 1.91 6.38 -1.27
CA ALA A 55 3.05 5.79 -1.95
C ALA A 55 3.05 6.10 -3.45
N SER A 56 1.89 6.04 -4.12
CA SER A 56 1.77 6.25 -5.56
C SER A 56 1.69 7.72 -5.99
N ASN A 57 1.36 8.64 -5.08
CA ASN A 57 1.15 10.04 -5.43
C ASN A 57 2.12 11.02 -4.74
N CYS A 58 2.68 10.64 -3.60
CA CYS A 58 3.48 11.53 -2.75
C CYS A 58 4.89 11.00 -2.48
N ALA A 59 5.01 9.75 -2.00
CA ALA A 59 6.29 9.16 -1.57
C ALA A 59 7.10 8.56 -2.74
N MET A 60 7.01 9.16 -3.91
CA MET A 60 7.72 8.72 -5.11
C MET A 60 9.13 9.30 -5.18
N SER A 61 9.99 8.64 -5.98
CA SER A 61 11.33 9.16 -6.29
C SER A 61 11.25 10.57 -6.89
N GLY A 62 12.05 11.46 -6.35
CA GLY A 62 12.05 12.88 -6.71
C GLY A 62 11.03 13.73 -5.94
N CYS A 63 10.27 13.12 -5.01
CA CYS A 63 9.27 13.81 -4.18
C CYS A 63 9.55 13.54 -2.70
N HIS A 64 8.61 12.93 -1.98
CA HIS A 64 8.70 12.70 -0.53
C HIS A 64 9.14 11.25 -0.21
N ASP A 65 10.03 10.69 -1.02
CA ASP A 65 10.68 9.40 -0.77
C ASP A 65 11.79 9.52 0.30
N ALA A 66 12.35 8.37 0.71
CA ALA A 66 13.38 8.32 1.75
C ALA A 66 14.72 8.99 1.36
N ILE A 67 14.95 9.22 0.06
CA ILE A 67 16.20 9.80 -0.48
C ILE A 67 16.02 11.29 -0.73
N THR A 68 15.04 11.66 -1.56
CA THR A 68 14.82 13.05 -2.02
C THR A 68 14.33 13.94 -0.90
N ARG A 69 13.29 13.53 -0.17
CA ARG A 69 12.68 14.31 0.92
C ARG A 69 12.45 15.76 0.53
N ALA A 70 11.74 15.98 -0.58
CA ALA A 70 11.45 17.34 -1.04
C ALA A 70 10.91 18.19 0.12
N GLU A 71 11.41 19.40 0.30
CA GLU A 71 11.12 20.29 1.44
C GLU A 71 11.37 19.66 2.83
N GLY A 72 12.24 18.63 2.91
CA GLY A 72 12.51 17.90 4.14
C GLY A 72 11.43 16.90 4.56
N VAL A 73 10.38 16.74 3.76
CA VAL A 73 9.23 15.89 4.05
C VAL A 73 9.48 14.47 3.53
N GLU A 74 9.27 13.49 4.40
CA GLU A 74 9.31 12.05 4.06
C GLU A 74 7.96 11.40 4.36
N LEU A 75 7.36 10.70 3.38
CA LEU A 75 6.04 10.09 3.51
C LEU A 75 6.07 8.56 3.26
N THR A 76 7.20 7.91 3.54
CA THR A 76 7.43 6.49 3.24
C THR A 76 6.89 5.52 4.29
N SER A 77 6.49 6.01 5.46
CA SER A 77 6.00 5.16 6.55
C SER A 77 4.91 5.84 7.37
N TYR A 78 4.13 5.04 8.10
CA TYR A 78 3.12 5.55 9.01
C TYR A 78 3.68 6.61 9.98
N ALA A 79 4.83 6.33 10.62
CA ALA A 79 5.43 7.23 11.59
C ALA A 79 5.85 8.58 10.95
N LYS A 80 6.31 8.56 9.72
CA LYS A 80 6.67 9.77 8.96
C LYS A 80 5.44 10.57 8.55
N ILE A 81 4.40 9.90 8.07
CA ILE A 81 3.13 10.51 7.69
C ILE A 81 2.45 11.18 8.89
N MET A 82 2.50 10.54 10.07
CA MET A 82 1.90 11.08 11.30
C MET A 82 2.51 12.39 11.79
N GLN A 83 3.66 12.79 11.30
CA GLN A 83 4.24 14.11 11.60
C GLN A 83 3.39 15.26 11.01
N TYR A 84 2.63 14.97 9.95
CA TYR A 84 1.79 15.91 9.20
C TYR A 84 0.29 15.69 9.44
N VAL A 85 -0.07 14.86 10.43
CA VAL A 85 -1.46 14.46 10.69
C VAL A 85 -1.86 14.76 12.13
N ARG A 86 -3.04 15.35 12.30
CA ARG A 86 -3.71 15.51 13.59
C ARG A 86 -4.84 14.48 13.68
N ALA A 87 -4.58 13.37 14.35
CA ALA A 87 -5.55 12.30 14.50
C ALA A 87 -6.91 12.82 15.00
N GLY A 88 -7.99 12.46 14.34
CA GLY A 88 -9.34 12.91 14.62
C GLY A 88 -9.71 14.27 14.02
N ASN A 89 -8.79 14.96 13.33
CA ASN A 89 -9.07 16.29 12.79
C ASN A 89 -8.36 16.52 11.44
N ALA A 90 -9.03 16.23 10.37
CA ALA A 90 -8.48 16.42 9.03
C ALA A 90 -8.17 17.88 8.72
N SER A 91 -9.09 18.79 9.07
CA SER A 91 -8.92 20.24 8.76
C SER A 91 -7.77 20.93 9.50
N ARG A 92 -7.13 20.25 10.45
CA ARG A 92 -5.91 20.71 11.13
C ARG A 92 -4.71 19.82 10.82
N SER A 93 -4.80 19.01 9.78
CA SER A 93 -3.74 18.12 9.33
C SER A 93 -3.10 18.70 8.07
N GLU A 94 -1.82 19.05 8.14
CA GLU A 94 -1.07 19.61 7.02
C GLU A 94 -1.17 18.72 5.77
N LEU A 95 -1.08 17.40 5.96
CA LEU A 95 -1.29 16.45 4.87
C LEU A 95 -2.62 16.66 4.15
N TYR A 96 -3.70 16.97 4.89
CA TYR A 96 -5.01 17.19 4.29
C TYR A 96 -5.11 18.57 3.64
N GLU A 97 -4.58 19.59 4.28
CA GLU A 97 -4.60 20.97 3.79
C GLU A 97 -3.97 21.09 2.39
N VAL A 98 -2.78 20.50 2.20
CA VAL A 98 -2.07 20.60 0.92
C VAL A 98 -2.72 19.80 -0.21
N ILE A 99 -3.44 18.71 0.08
CA ILE A 99 -4.11 17.92 -0.97
C ILE A 99 -5.47 18.50 -1.39
N VAL A 100 -6.07 19.38 -0.60
CA VAL A 100 -7.32 20.09 -0.94
C VAL A 100 -7.07 21.51 -1.40
N GLU A 101 -5.82 21.98 -1.36
CA GLU A 101 -5.45 23.31 -1.80
C GLU A 101 -5.75 23.51 -3.30
N THR A 102 -6.23 24.67 -3.66
CA THR A 102 -6.60 25.04 -5.04
C THR A 102 -5.51 25.84 -5.75
N ASP A 103 -4.66 26.54 -4.98
CA ASP A 103 -3.52 27.27 -5.50
C ASP A 103 -2.49 26.27 -6.06
N PRO A 104 -2.20 26.28 -7.35
CA PRO A 104 -1.28 25.33 -7.98
C PRO A 104 0.14 25.38 -7.42
N ASP A 105 0.57 26.50 -6.85
CA ASP A 105 1.91 26.65 -6.28
C ASP A 105 2.01 26.06 -4.86
N LYS A 106 0.89 25.78 -4.22
CA LYS A 106 0.82 25.21 -2.86
C LYS A 106 0.23 23.82 -2.82
N ARG A 107 -0.54 23.45 -3.85
CA ARG A 107 -1.22 22.16 -3.92
C ARG A 107 -0.25 20.99 -4.04
N MET A 108 -0.55 19.89 -3.36
CA MET A 108 0.14 18.61 -3.55
C MET A 108 -0.78 17.54 -4.17
N PRO A 109 -0.30 16.76 -5.12
CA PRO A 109 0.94 16.91 -5.89
C PRO A 109 0.96 18.20 -6.72
N PRO A 110 2.16 18.83 -6.92
CA PRO A 110 2.27 20.06 -7.71
C PRO A 110 2.13 19.78 -9.22
N PRO A 111 1.74 20.79 -10.03
CA PRO A 111 1.83 20.69 -11.47
C PRO A 111 3.23 20.25 -11.95
N PRO A 112 3.33 19.52 -13.07
CA PRO A 112 2.26 19.10 -13.99
C PRO A 112 1.46 17.88 -13.55
N ARG A 113 1.63 17.39 -12.31
CA ARG A 113 0.89 16.25 -11.79
C ARG A 113 -0.57 16.58 -11.54
N SER A 114 -1.44 15.61 -11.85
CA SER A 114 -2.86 15.71 -11.53
C SER A 114 -3.08 15.74 -10.01
N PRO A 115 -4.06 16.52 -9.52
CA PRO A 115 -4.49 16.43 -8.13
C PRO A 115 -5.00 15.03 -7.79
N LEU A 116 -5.06 14.72 -6.51
CA LEU A 116 -5.75 13.52 -6.05
C LEU A 116 -7.22 13.58 -6.46
N THR A 117 -7.81 12.43 -6.74
CA THR A 117 -9.26 12.36 -7.01
C THR A 117 -10.05 12.66 -5.75
N ALA A 118 -11.29 13.13 -5.90
CA ALA A 118 -12.18 13.37 -4.77
C ALA A 118 -12.36 12.12 -3.87
N ALA A 119 -12.37 10.92 -4.48
CA ALA A 119 -12.45 9.66 -3.73
C ALA A 119 -11.21 9.39 -2.88
N GLN A 120 -10.01 9.69 -3.40
CA GLN A 120 -8.76 9.56 -2.66
C GLN A 120 -8.68 10.55 -1.50
N ILE A 121 -9.05 11.81 -1.75
CA ILE A 121 -9.11 12.87 -0.73
C ILE A 121 -10.11 12.48 0.37
N ALA A 122 -11.31 12.06 0.02
CA ALA A 122 -12.33 11.63 0.97
C ALA A 122 -11.87 10.43 1.83
N LYS A 123 -11.10 9.51 1.24
CA LYS A 123 -10.53 8.36 1.96
C LYS A 123 -9.49 8.79 2.98
N ILE A 124 -8.56 9.67 2.60
CA ILE A 124 -7.56 10.23 3.53
C ILE A 124 -8.26 11.01 4.65
N GLN A 125 -9.24 11.86 4.32
CA GLN A 125 -10.02 12.61 5.28
C GLN A 125 -10.72 11.70 6.29
N LYS A 126 -11.41 10.66 5.79
CA LYS A 126 -12.13 9.70 6.65
C LYS A 126 -11.16 8.97 7.57
N TRP A 127 -10.01 8.51 7.08
CA TRP A 127 -8.97 7.89 7.89
C TRP A 127 -8.49 8.81 9.02
N ILE A 128 -8.16 10.06 8.70
CA ILE A 128 -7.71 11.04 9.70
C ILE A 128 -8.80 11.24 10.76
N ASN A 129 -10.06 11.46 10.36
CA ASN A 129 -11.18 11.69 11.27
C ASN A 129 -11.51 10.46 12.13
N GLN A 130 -11.19 9.25 11.65
CA GLN A 130 -11.29 8.01 12.42
C GLN A 130 -10.12 7.77 13.40
N GLY A 131 -9.26 8.77 13.58
CA GLY A 131 -8.13 8.72 14.51
C GLY A 131 -6.81 8.32 13.86
N ALA A 132 -6.72 8.35 12.54
CA ALA A 132 -5.50 8.10 11.77
C ALA A 132 -4.76 6.81 12.21
N LYS A 133 -5.47 5.72 12.45
CA LYS A 133 -4.93 4.49 13.02
C LYS A 133 -3.97 3.79 12.06
N ASN A 134 -2.90 3.20 12.60
CA ASN A 134 -2.05 2.25 11.86
C ASN A 134 -2.72 0.88 11.88
N ASN A 135 -3.64 0.66 10.98
CA ASN A 135 -4.45 -0.56 10.93
C ASN A 135 -4.41 -1.20 9.55
N SER A 136 -4.62 -2.50 9.52
CA SER A 136 -4.83 -3.26 8.29
C SER A 136 -6.02 -4.20 8.44
N CYS A 137 -6.65 -4.52 7.33
CA CYS A 137 -7.65 -5.55 7.29
C CYS A 137 -7.22 -6.67 6.36
N VAL A 138 -7.13 -7.88 6.90
CA VAL A 138 -6.89 -9.11 6.14
C VAL A 138 -8.21 -9.88 5.89
N GLY A 139 -9.33 -9.22 6.14
CA GLY A 139 -10.64 -9.82 6.00
C GLY A 139 -10.96 -10.17 4.56
N SER A 140 -11.81 -11.15 4.45
CA SER A 140 -12.32 -11.84 3.28
C SER A 140 -12.19 -11.07 1.96
N CYS A 141 -11.09 -11.31 1.27
CA CYS A 141 -11.02 -10.98 -0.13
C CYS A 141 -12.11 -11.76 -0.87
N ASP A 142 -13.10 -11.08 -1.37
CA ASP A 142 -14.06 -11.67 -2.26
C ASP A 142 -13.50 -11.71 -3.69
N THR A 143 -12.81 -12.81 -4.01
CA THR A 143 -12.31 -13.03 -5.37
C THR A 143 -13.43 -13.29 -6.38
N THR A 144 -14.70 -13.41 -5.96
CA THR A 144 -15.83 -13.50 -6.88
C THR A 144 -16.21 -12.13 -7.44
N GLN A 145 -15.86 -11.06 -6.75
CA GLN A 145 -15.99 -9.69 -7.21
C GLN A 145 -14.74 -9.29 -8.00
N PHE A 146 -14.89 -9.05 -9.30
CA PHE A 146 -13.78 -8.68 -10.19
C PHE A 146 -14.23 -7.82 -11.38
N THR A 147 -15.33 -7.08 -11.23
CA THR A 147 -15.78 -6.13 -12.27
C THR A 147 -14.82 -4.94 -12.37
N TYR A 148 -14.76 -4.33 -13.56
CA TYR A 148 -13.88 -3.18 -13.75
C TYR A 148 -14.25 -2.01 -12.83
N ALA A 149 -15.50 -1.60 -12.82
CA ALA A 149 -15.92 -0.42 -12.07
C ALA A 149 -15.80 -0.60 -10.55
N ALA A 150 -16.21 -1.77 -10.02
CA ALA A 150 -16.25 -1.97 -8.56
C ALA A 150 -14.90 -2.38 -7.96
N VAL A 151 -14.02 -3.03 -8.73
CA VAL A 151 -12.80 -3.62 -8.20
C VAL A 151 -11.54 -3.14 -8.91
N ILE A 152 -11.47 -3.32 -10.23
CA ILE A 152 -10.21 -3.11 -10.96
C ILE A 152 -9.86 -1.63 -11.02
N LYS A 153 -10.84 -0.77 -11.35
CA LYS A 153 -10.60 0.68 -11.37
C LYS A 153 -10.14 1.24 -10.03
N PRO A 154 -10.75 0.92 -8.88
CA PRO A 154 -10.22 1.30 -7.57
C PRO A 154 -8.78 0.84 -7.30
N ILE A 155 -8.40 -0.37 -7.71
CA ILE A 155 -7.01 -0.84 -7.62
C ILE A 155 -6.09 0.04 -8.46
N MET A 156 -6.46 0.32 -9.71
CA MET A 156 -5.67 1.17 -10.61
C MET A 156 -5.54 2.59 -10.05
N ASP A 157 -6.64 3.21 -9.64
CA ASP A 157 -6.66 4.59 -9.12
C ASP A 157 -5.79 4.74 -7.86
N ASN A 158 -5.86 3.79 -6.94
CA ASN A 158 -5.19 3.91 -5.65
C ASN A 158 -3.72 3.48 -5.66
N LYS A 159 -3.33 2.60 -6.59
CA LYS A 159 -2.01 1.96 -6.55
C LYS A 159 -1.14 2.19 -7.79
N CYS A 160 -1.72 2.65 -8.89
CA CYS A 160 -1.03 2.72 -10.18
C CYS A 160 -1.11 4.10 -10.83
N ALA A 161 -2.29 4.73 -10.88
CA ALA A 161 -2.55 5.94 -11.64
C ALA A 161 -1.71 7.15 -11.18
N GLY A 162 -1.24 7.19 -9.94
CA GLY A 162 -0.32 8.24 -9.49
C GLY A 162 0.96 8.35 -10.31
N CYS A 163 1.44 7.20 -10.85
CA CYS A 163 2.61 7.15 -11.74
C CYS A 163 2.25 6.89 -13.20
N HIS A 164 1.07 6.34 -13.48
CA HIS A 164 0.65 5.84 -14.77
C HIS A 164 -0.63 6.55 -15.24
N THR A 165 -0.58 7.85 -15.37
CA THR A 165 -1.67 8.72 -15.87
C THR A 165 -1.14 9.71 -16.91
N ALA A 166 -2.02 10.35 -17.68
CA ALA A 166 -1.67 11.25 -18.78
C ALA A 166 -0.66 12.35 -18.42
N GLY A 167 -0.66 12.84 -17.19
CA GLY A 167 0.35 13.83 -16.70
C GLY A 167 1.63 13.20 -16.17
N ASN A 168 1.72 11.87 -16.09
CA ASN A 168 2.87 11.13 -15.55
C ASN A 168 2.90 9.71 -16.11
N LEU A 169 3.37 9.57 -17.35
CA LEU A 169 3.43 8.29 -18.06
C LEU A 169 4.67 7.48 -17.69
N GLY A 170 4.72 6.93 -16.48
CA GLY A 170 5.75 5.98 -16.08
C GLY A 170 5.81 4.81 -17.09
N GLY A 171 6.94 4.68 -17.80
CA GLY A 171 7.09 3.65 -18.83
C GLY A 171 6.12 3.74 -20.02
N ASN A 172 5.60 4.94 -20.32
CA ASN A 172 4.59 5.20 -21.35
C ASN A 172 3.29 4.39 -21.17
N VAL A 173 2.91 4.15 -19.92
CA VAL A 173 1.69 3.42 -19.55
C VAL A 173 0.71 4.38 -18.90
N ASP A 174 -0.54 4.38 -19.37
CA ASP A 174 -1.67 5.07 -18.76
C ASP A 174 -2.71 4.03 -18.31
N VAL A 175 -2.98 3.98 -17.02
CA VAL A 175 -4.03 3.11 -16.42
C VAL A 175 -5.14 3.92 -15.74
N SER A 176 -5.18 5.24 -15.96
CA SER A 176 -6.22 6.10 -15.41
C SER A 176 -7.58 5.89 -16.06
N SER A 177 -7.61 5.23 -17.21
CA SER A 177 -8.83 4.91 -17.97
C SER A 177 -8.98 3.40 -18.18
N TYR A 178 -10.23 2.97 -18.46
CA TYR A 178 -10.51 1.58 -18.86
C TYR A 178 -9.67 1.14 -20.07
N ASN A 179 -9.64 1.96 -21.11
CA ASN A 179 -8.92 1.61 -22.35
C ASN A 179 -7.43 1.42 -22.08
N GLY A 180 -6.81 2.30 -21.33
CA GLY A 180 -5.40 2.18 -20.97
C GLY A 180 -5.12 0.94 -20.09
N THR A 181 -5.96 0.69 -19.10
CA THR A 181 -5.86 -0.53 -18.28
C THR A 181 -6.02 -1.80 -19.11
N LYS A 182 -6.99 -1.82 -20.04
CA LYS A 182 -7.24 -2.96 -20.93
C LYS A 182 -6.03 -3.29 -21.81
N VAL A 183 -5.35 -2.28 -22.35
CA VAL A 183 -4.15 -2.47 -23.18
C VAL A 183 -3.08 -3.25 -22.44
N VAL A 184 -2.75 -2.85 -21.19
CA VAL A 184 -1.71 -3.52 -20.39
C VAL A 184 -2.19 -4.86 -19.81
N ALA A 185 -3.49 -5.06 -19.68
CA ALA A 185 -4.06 -6.34 -19.31
C ALA A 185 -3.91 -7.39 -20.43
N LEU A 186 -4.28 -7.02 -21.66
CA LEU A 186 -4.28 -7.93 -22.79
C LEU A 186 -2.87 -8.31 -23.28
N ASN A 187 -1.88 -7.43 -23.10
CA ASN A 187 -0.48 -7.75 -23.46
C ASN A 187 0.30 -8.45 -22.33
N GLY A 188 -0.36 -8.81 -21.22
CA GLY A 188 0.21 -9.52 -20.08
C GLY A 188 1.04 -8.67 -19.12
N LYS A 189 1.37 -7.42 -19.47
CA LYS A 189 2.22 -6.55 -18.63
C LYS A 189 1.59 -6.27 -17.27
N LEU A 190 0.28 -6.03 -17.23
CA LEU A 190 -0.39 -5.76 -15.96
C LEU A 190 -0.19 -6.91 -14.97
N LEU A 191 -0.62 -8.12 -15.34
CA LEU A 191 -0.56 -9.27 -14.42
C LEU A 191 0.88 -9.65 -14.07
N GLY A 192 1.79 -9.65 -15.05
CA GLY A 192 3.20 -9.97 -14.83
C GLY A 192 3.87 -8.99 -13.86
N SER A 193 3.62 -7.68 -14.03
CA SER A 193 4.23 -6.65 -13.19
C SER A 193 3.70 -6.66 -11.76
N ILE A 194 2.36 -6.74 -11.55
CA ILE A 194 1.78 -6.72 -10.20
C ILE A 194 2.05 -8.00 -9.40
N SER A 195 2.36 -9.11 -10.10
CA SER A 195 2.74 -10.39 -9.49
C SER A 195 4.25 -10.54 -9.30
N HIS A 196 5.05 -9.57 -9.70
CA HIS A 196 6.51 -9.61 -9.72
C HIS A 196 7.08 -10.83 -10.46
N GLN A 197 6.47 -11.21 -11.57
CA GLN A 197 6.94 -12.33 -12.39
C GLN A 197 8.26 -11.99 -13.08
N SER A 198 9.13 -13.00 -13.22
CA SER A 198 10.37 -12.88 -13.98
C SER A 198 10.09 -12.43 -15.42
N GLY A 199 10.91 -11.49 -15.92
CA GLY A 199 10.75 -10.90 -17.25
C GLY A 199 9.83 -9.66 -17.31
N PHE A 200 9.21 -9.28 -16.19
CA PHE A 200 8.42 -8.05 -16.07
C PHE A 200 9.03 -7.09 -15.07
N SER A 201 8.87 -5.79 -15.30
CA SER A 201 9.23 -4.79 -14.30
C SER A 201 8.30 -4.90 -13.10
N PRO A 202 8.82 -5.13 -11.88
CA PRO A 202 7.99 -5.28 -10.70
C PRO A 202 7.27 -3.98 -10.37
N MET A 203 5.96 -4.06 -10.15
CA MET A 203 5.08 -2.95 -9.78
C MET A 203 4.20 -3.32 -8.57
N PRO A 204 3.94 -2.38 -7.65
CA PRO A 204 4.47 -1.01 -7.60
C PRO A 204 6.00 -0.97 -7.45
N LYS A 205 6.65 0.02 -8.06
CA LYS A 205 8.11 0.12 -8.04
C LYS A 205 8.63 0.33 -6.63
N ASN A 206 9.67 -0.43 -6.23
CA ASN A 206 10.28 -0.37 -4.90
C ASN A 206 9.32 -0.67 -3.73
N SER A 207 8.25 -1.41 -4.01
CA SER A 207 7.26 -1.83 -3.02
C SER A 207 6.99 -3.34 -3.13
N ALA A 208 6.29 -3.90 -2.15
CA ALA A 208 5.79 -5.28 -2.25
C ALA A 208 4.80 -5.41 -3.43
N LYS A 209 4.69 -6.63 -3.98
CA LYS A 209 3.64 -6.96 -4.95
C LYS A 209 2.26 -6.66 -4.38
N LEU A 210 1.25 -6.56 -5.24
CA LEU A 210 -0.13 -6.52 -4.82
C LEU A 210 -0.47 -7.77 -3.98
N SER A 211 -1.50 -7.68 -3.14
CA SER A 211 -1.98 -8.84 -2.38
C SER A 211 -2.41 -9.97 -3.34
N ASP A 212 -2.28 -11.21 -2.90
CA ASP A 212 -2.69 -12.37 -3.71
C ASP A 212 -4.19 -12.32 -4.07
N CYS A 213 -4.96 -11.62 -3.24
CA CYS A 213 -6.34 -11.29 -3.53
C CYS A 213 -6.51 -10.40 -4.75
N GLU A 214 -5.89 -9.23 -4.74
CA GLU A 214 -5.98 -8.28 -5.83
C GLU A 214 -5.42 -8.86 -7.13
N ILE A 215 -4.33 -9.62 -7.02
CA ILE A 215 -3.77 -10.35 -8.16
C ILE A 215 -4.80 -11.34 -8.71
N THR A 216 -5.52 -12.05 -7.83
CA THR A 216 -6.56 -13.01 -8.25
C THR A 216 -7.76 -12.30 -8.89
N GLN A 217 -8.20 -11.18 -8.34
CA GLN A 217 -9.27 -10.37 -8.93
C GLN A 217 -8.88 -9.85 -10.31
N VAL A 218 -7.68 -9.29 -10.48
CA VAL A 218 -7.16 -8.84 -11.78
C VAL A 218 -7.05 -10.01 -12.77
N ARG A 219 -6.55 -11.16 -12.32
CA ARG A 219 -6.46 -12.37 -13.17
C ARG A 219 -7.83 -12.82 -13.64
N ARG A 220 -8.84 -12.84 -12.77
CA ARG A 220 -10.22 -13.21 -13.13
C ARG A 220 -10.85 -12.22 -14.10
N TRP A 221 -10.66 -10.93 -13.89
CA TRP A 221 -11.13 -9.91 -14.81
C TRP A 221 -10.52 -10.07 -16.21
N ILE A 222 -9.21 -10.33 -16.29
CA ILE A 222 -8.52 -10.59 -17.56
C ILE A 222 -9.09 -11.86 -18.24
N ALA A 223 -9.24 -12.94 -17.47
CA ALA A 223 -9.80 -14.21 -17.98
C ALA A 223 -11.25 -14.07 -18.46
N ALA A 224 -12.03 -13.16 -17.87
CA ALA A 224 -13.38 -12.83 -18.29
C ALA A 224 -13.45 -11.88 -19.52
N GLY A 225 -12.31 -11.57 -20.16
CA GLY A 225 -12.24 -10.76 -21.36
C GLY A 225 -11.99 -9.27 -21.10
N SER A 226 -11.58 -8.91 -19.91
CA SER A 226 -11.27 -7.51 -19.53
C SER A 226 -12.44 -6.57 -19.84
N LEU A 227 -13.64 -6.92 -19.39
CA LEU A 227 -14.86 -6.17 -19.69
C LEU A 227 -14.92 -4.84 -18.93
N ASN A 228 -15.62 -3.85 -19.53
CA ASN A 228 -15.94 -2.57 -18.89
C ASN A 228 -17.30 -2.67 -18.18
N ASN A 229 -17.34 -3.31 -17.03
CA ASN A 229 -18.55 -3.63 -16.29
C ASN A 229 -18.51 -3.15 -14.84
#